data_004bbac1fcc77d9b32f353c1b3d62d16
#
_entry.id   004bbac1fcc77d9b32f353c1b3d62d16
#
_cell.length_a   1.000
_cell.length_b   1.000
_cell.length_c   1.000
_cell.angle_alpha   90.00
_cell.angle_beta   90.00
_cell.angle_gamma   90.00
#
_symmetry.space_group_name_H-M   'P 1'
#
loop_
_entity.id
_entity.type
_entity.pdbx_description
1 polymer ?
#
loop_
_entity_poly.entity_id
_entity_poly.type
_entity_poly.pdbx_seq_one_letter_code
_entity_poly.pdbx_strand_id
1 'polypeptide(L)'
;GIMMDVNCFKEINDTYGHAEGDRAIQEIGHILSGALVANSVAIRMSGDEFMVLIRHGSEELLDEICTAIEQRVQHYNATAPAGSFQLSFSTGVAKYEGGSVEKFLVELDQRMYAEKRAFHAARDGHAVPEQGNAPSI
;
A
#
# COMPACT_ATOMS: atom_id res chain seq x y z
N GLY A 1 -13.67 -2.84 -3.34
CA GLY A 1 -12.77 -2.38 -2.28
C GLY A 1 -11.32 -2.52 -2.62
N ILE A 2 -10.51 -1.72 -1.97
CA ILE A 2 -9.04 -1.75 -2.05
C ILE A 2 -8.53 -1.83 -0.61
N MET A 3 -7.80 -2.89 -0.28
CA MET A 3 -7.09 -3.01 1.00
C MET A 3 -5.63 -2.65 0.75
N MET A 4 -5.06 -1.85 1.62
CA MET A 4 -3.71 -1.31 1.45
C MET A 4 -2.92 -1.42 2.75
N ASP A 5 -1.65 -1.75 2.63
CA ASP A 5 -0.69 -1.76 3.74
C ASP A 5 0.56 -0.99 3.31
N VAL A 6 1.03 -0.10 4.16
CA VAL A 6 2.25 0.67 3.90
C VAL A 6 3.46 -0.25 4.04
N ASN A 7 4.24 -0.37 2.98
CA ASN A 7 5.46 -1.16 3.02
C ASN A 7 6.53 -0.47 3.87
N CYS A 8 7.14 -1.25 4.76
CA CYS A 8 8.25 -0.79 5.60
C CYS A 8 7.91 0.39 6.52
N PHE A 9 6.66 0.49 6.98
CA PHE A 9 6.24 1.59 7.87
C PHE A 9 7.05 1.61 9.18
N LYS A 10 7.34 0.44 9.74
CA LYS A 10 8.19 0.34 10.93
C LYS A 10 9.58 0.93 10.68
N GLU A 11 10.15 0.72 9.51
CA GLU A 11 11.45 1.30 9.13
C GLU A 11 11.39 2.82 9.03
N ILE A 12 10.25 3.38 8.58
CA ILE A 12 10.06 4.83 8.58
C ILE A 12 10.13 5.37 10.01
N ASN A 13 9.41 4.77 10.95
CA ASN A 13 9.47 5.14 12.35
C ASN A 13 10.87 4.99 12.95
N ASP A 14 11.53 3.85 12.69
CA ASP A 14 12.83 3.54 13.26
C ASP A 14 13.95 4.44 12.70
N THR A 15 13.88 4.79 11.41
CA THR A 15 14.91 5.57 10.72
C THR A 15 14.70 7.08 10.88
N TYR A 16 13.45 7.55 10.76
CA TYR A 16 13.12 8.98 10.72
C TYR A 16 12.44 9.51 11.99
N GLY A 17 12.05 8.62 12.89
CA GLY A 17 11.35 8.94 14.13
C GLY A 17 9.82 8.93 13.98
N HIS A 18 9.13 8.88 15.13
CA HIS A 18 7.67 8.79 15.18
C HIS A 18 6.96 10.02 14.60
N ALA A 19 7.56 11.21 14.74
CA ALA A 19 7.00 12.44 14.14
C ALA A 19 6.94 12.32 12.62
N GLU A 20 7.97 11.77 11.98
CA GLU A 20 7.98 11.50 10.54
C GLU A 20 7.05 10.36 10.15
N GLY A 21 6.92 9.33 11.00
CA GLY A 21 5.89 8.30 10.83
C GLY A 21 4.48 8.87 10.82
N ASP A 22 4.18 9.79 11.74
CA ASP A 22 2.90 10.50 11.77
C ASP A 22 2.70 11.35 10.52
N ARG A 23 3.76 12.02 10.06
CA ARG A 23 3.73 12.77 8.80
C ARG A 23 3.47 11.87 7.60
N ALA A 24 4.05 10.67 7.58
CA ALA A 24 3.77 9.68 6.55
C ALA A 24 2.28 9.31 6.50
N ILE A 25 1.65 9.07 7.63
CA ILE A 25 0.21 8.79 7.71
C ILE A 25 -0.62 9.97 7.18
N GLN A 26 -0.24 11.20 7.48
CA GLN A 26 -0.90 12.41 6.97
C GLN A 26 -0.78 12.50 5.44
N GLU A 27 0.43 12.25 4.90
CA GLU A 27 0.66 12.25 3.46
C GLU A 27 -0.16 11.16 2.76
N ILE A 28 -0.27 9.99 3.36
CA ILE A 28 -1.13 8.91 2.86
C ILE A 28 -2.58 9.36 2.85
N GLY A 29 -3.05 9.99 3.89
CA GLY A 29 -4.39 10.57 3.96
C GLY A 29 -4.65 11.57 2.82
N HIS A 30 -3.71 12.44 2.52
CA HIS A 30 -3.80 13.39 1.39
C HIS A 30 -3.82 12.66 0.03
N ILE A 31 -2.96 11.66 -0.14
CA ILE A 31 -2.90 10.85 -1.37
C ILE A 31 -4.24 10.15 -1.61
N LEU A 32 -4.76 9.46 -0.61
CA LEU A 32 -6.03 8.74 -0.71
C LEU A 32 -7.19 9.68 -0.96
N SER A 33 -7.29 10.76 -0.20
CA SER A 33 -8.37 11.76 -0.36
C SER A 33 -8.37 12.37 -1.75
N GLY A 34 -7.19 12.62 -2.32
CA GLY A 34 -7.07 13.17 -3.67
C GLY A 34 -7.37 12.18 -4.78
N ALA A 35 -7.32 10.88 -4.52
CA ALA A 35 -7.63 9.83 -5.48
C ALA A 35 -9.10 9.38 -5.45
N LEU A 36 -9.85 9.77 -4.41
CA LEU A 36 -11.25 9.38 -4.25
C LEU A 36 -12.15 10.03 -5.30
N VAL A 37 -13.17 9.28 -5.66
CA VAL A 37 -14.28 9.75 -6.51
C VAL A 37 -15.56 9.85 -5.67
N ALA A 38 -16.65 10.37 -6.27
CA ALA A 38 -17.95 10.37 -5.62
C ALA A 38 -18.34 8.93 -5.19
N ASN A 39 -19.00 8.81 -4.07
CA ASN A 39 -19.43 7.52 -3.48
C ASN A 39 -18.27 6.60 -3.06
N SER A 40 -17.11 7.16 -2.81
CA SER A 40 -16.00 6.41 -2.23
C SER A 40 -15.55 7.00 -0.90
N VAL A 41 -14.93 6.17 -0.06
CA VAL A 41 -14.42 6.56 1.25
C VAL A 41 -13.11 5.84 1.51
N ALA A 42 -12.16 6.55 2.11
CA ALA A 42 -10.94 5.97 2.62
C ALA A 42 -11.02 5.82 4.14
N ILE A 43 -10.58 4.68 4.64
CA ILE A 43 -10.65 4.32 6.05
C ILE A 43 -9.26 3.87 6.49
N ARG A 44 -8.77 4.42 7.60
CA ARG A 44 -7.60 3.85 8.27
C ARG A 44 -8.08 2.70 9.17
N MET A 45 -7.63 1.49 8.88
CA MET A 45 -8.05 0.30 9.61
C MET A 45 -7.24 0.09 10.89
N SER A 46 -5.96 0.27 10.80
CA SER A 46 -5.02 0.17 11.92
C SER A 46 -3.74 0.93 11.52
N GLY A 47 -2.72 0.91 12.36
CA GLY A 47 -1.48 1.67 12.22
C GLY A 47 -1.07 2.02 10.80
N ASP A 48 -0.79 1.02 9.97
CA ASP A 48 -0.30 1.14 8.61
C ASP A 48 -1.23 0.53 7.56
N GLU A 49 -2.46 0.17 7.96
CA GLU A 49 -3.47 -0.42 7.08
C GLU A 49 -4.59 0.55 6.76
N PHE A 50 -4.94 0.61 5.48
CA PHE A 50 -5.99 1.47 4.95
C PHE A 50 -6.92 0.68 4.05
N MET A 51 -8.14 1.12 3.93
CA MET A 51 -9.12 0.56 3.00
C MET A 51 -9.83 1.68 2.25
N VAL A 52 -10.03 1.49 0.96
CA VAL A 52 -10.90 2.33 0.15
C VAL A 52 -12.12 1.51 -0.23
N LEU A 53 -13.29 2.03 0.04
CA LEU A 53 -14.56 1.44 -0.36
C LEU A 53 -15.23 2.34 -1.39
N ILE A 54 -15.74 1.73 -2.44
CA ILE A 54 -16.45 2.41 -3.52
C ILE A 54 -17.84 1.80 -3.62
N ARG A 55 -18.84 2.63 -3.41
CA ARG A 55 -20.24 2.21 -3.54
C ARG A 55 -20.62 2.21 -5.01
N HIS A 56 -21.21 1.10 -5.46
CA HIS A 56 -21.59 0.90 -6.87
C HIS A 56 -20.43 1.06 -7.85
N GLY A 57 -19.23 0.62 -7.43
CA GLY A 57 -18.04 0.67 -8.26
C GLY A 57 -18.04 -0.40 -9.35
N SER A 58 -17.37 -0.09 -10.44
CA SER A 58 -17.03 -1.03 -11.50
C SER A 58 -15.55 -1.43 -11.39
N GLU A 59 -15.14 -2.46 -12.12
CA GLU A 59 -13.72 -2.83 -12.20
C GLU A 59 -12.89 -1.70 -12.81
N GLU A 60 -13.42 -1.01 -13.82
CA GLU A 60 -12.77 0.13 -14.45
C GLU A 60 -12.55 1.26 -13.44
N LEU A 61 -13.54 1.54 -12.59
CA LEU A 61 -13.43 2.57 -11.57
C LEU A 61 -12.42 2.21 -10.48
N LEU A 62 -12.37 0.93 -10.09
CA LEU A 62 -11.33 0.43 -9.18
C LEU A 62 -9.94 0.64 -9.77
N ASP A 63 -9.74 0.29 -11.04
CA ASP A 63 -8.46 0.47 -11.74
C ASP A 63 -8.07 1.95 -11.83
N GLU A 64 -9.03 2.83 -12.11
CA GLU A 64 -8.81 4.29 -12.15
C GLU A 64 -8.33 4.82 -10.79
N ILE A 65 -8.96 4.39 -9.71
CA ILE A 65 -8.58 4.81 -8.35
C ILE A 65 -7.20 4.25 -8.00
N CYS A 66 -6.93 2.99 -8.28
CA CYS A 66 -5.61 2.40 -8.06
C CYS A 66 -4.52 3.17 -8.81
N THR A 67 -4.75 3.46 -10.09
CA THR A 67 -3.84 4.25 -10.92
C THR A 67 -3.62 5.65 -10.34
N ALA A 68 -4.69 6.31 -9.90
CA ALA A 68 -4.59 7.63 -9.28
C ALA A 68 -3.76 7.60 -7.99
N ILE A 69 -3.94 6.57 -7.16
CA ILE A 69 -3.14 6.37 -5.95
C ILE A 69 -1.67 6.18 -6.30
N GLU A 70 -1.37 5.30 -7.23
CA GLU A 70 0.02 5.02 -7.68
C GLU A 70 0.70 6.28 -8.21
N GLN A 71 0.02 7.05 -9.05
CA GLN A 71 0.55 8.30 -9.62
C GLN A 71 0.84 9.32 -8.52
N ARG A 72 -0.02 9.43 -7.52
CA ARG A 72 0.18 10.34 -6.40
C ARG A 72 1.33 9.89 -5.50
N VAL A 73 1.49 8.60 -5.28
CA VAL A 73 2.64 8.04 -4.55
C VAL A 73 3.93 8.33 -5.30
N GLN A 74 3.96 8.09 -6.61
CA GLN A 74 5.13 8.38 -7.44
C GLN A 74 5.48 9.87 -7.41
N HIS A 75 4.48 10.74 -7.50
CA HIS A 75 4.67 12.19 -7.40
C HIS A 75 5.26 12.59 -6.05
N TYR A 76 4.71 12.08 -4.95
CA TYR A 76 5.26 12.30 -3.62
C TYR A 76 6.73 11.88 -3.55
N ASN A 77 7.03 10.67 -3.98
CA ASN A 77 8.39 10.13 -3.93
C ASN A 77 9.38 10.93 -4.79
N ALA A 78 8.93 11.42 -5.94
CA ALA A 78 9.76 12.22 -6.85
C ALA A 78 10.01 13.63 -6.35
N THR A 79 9.06 14.21 -5.61
CA THR A 79 9.12 15.61 -5.16
C THR A 79 9.51 15.77 -3.70
N ALA A 80 9.62 14.66 -2.94
CA ALA A 80 10.05 14.70 -1.55
C ALA A 80 11.50 15.21 -1.45
N PRO A 81 11.82 16.04 -0.44
CA PRO A 81 13.19 16.51 -0.23
C PRO A 81 14.17 15.33 -0.09
N ALA A 82 15.41 15.55 -0.48
CA ALA A 82 16.47 14.56 -0.33
C ALA A 82 16.59 14.13 1.14
N GLY A 83 16.66 12.81 1.37
CA GLY A 83 16.71 12.24 2.72
C GLY A 83 15.35 12.03 3.39
N SER A 84 14.25 12.39 2.73
CA SER A 84 12.89 12.08 3.21
C SER A 84 12.55 10.62 2.99
N PHE A 85 11.58 10.12 3.78
CA PHE A 85 11.06 8.77 3.57
C PHE A 85 10.36 8.66 2.21
N GLN A 86 10.38 7.47 1.64
CA GLN A 86 9.64 7.11 0.45
C GLN A 86 8.39 6.31 0.84
N LEU A 87 7.33 6.42 0.07
CA LEU A 87 6.09 5.68 0.28
C LEU A 87 5.94 4.55 -0.73
N SER A 88 5.48 3.41 -0.26
CA SER A 88 5.13 2.25 -1.06
C SER A 88 4.00 1.49 -0.38
N PHE A 89 3.10 0.93 -1.17
CA PHE A 89 1.97 0.15 -0.68
C PHE A 89 1.94 -1.23 -1.30
N SER A 90 1.47 -2.19 -0.52
CA SER A 90 0.94 -3.45 -1.03
C SER A 90 -0.58 -3.37 -1.01
N THR A 91 -1.23 -3.75 -2.11
CA THR A 91 -2.67 -3.59 -2.29
C THR A 91 -3.36 -4.89 -2.67
N GLY A 92 -4.58 -5.05 -2.20
CA GLY A 92 -5.50 -6.08 -2.65
C GLY A 92 -6.79 -5.43 -3.15
N VAL A 93 -7.26 -5.84 -4.30
CA VAL A 93 -8.45 -5.28 -4.94
C VAL A 93 -9.45 -6.39 -5.18
N ALA A 94 -10.70 -6.17 -4.83
CA ALA A 94 -11.79 -7.11 -5.10
C ALA A 94 -13.11 -6.36 -5.23
N LYS A 95 -14.02 -6.95 -6.01
CA LYS A 95 -15.39 -6.49 -6.14
C LYS A 95 -16.28 -7.37 -5.27
N TYR A 96 -17.15 -6.73 -4.49
CA TYR A 96 -18.18 -7.42 -3.72
C TYR A 96 -19.31 -7.84 -4.65
N GLU A 97 -19.53 -9.13 -4.77
CA GLU A 97 -20.54 -9.72 -5.66
C GLU A 97 -21.72 -10.33 -4.89
N GLY A 98 -21.95 -9.88 -3.69
CA GLY A 98 -22.97 -10.42 -2.81
C GLY A 98 -22.44 -11.49 -1.86
N GLY A 99 -23.29 -11.94 -0.94
CA GLY A 99 -22.94 -12.94 0.04
C GLY A 99 -22.26 -12.35 1.28
N SER A 100 -21.31 -13.09 1.85
CA SER A 100 -20.67 -12.74 3.10
C SER A 100 -19.70 -11.58 2.95
N VAL A 101 -19.92 -10.50 3.71
CA VAL A 101 -18.99 -9.38 3.83
C VAL A 101 -17.66 -9.84 4.42
N GLU A 102 -17.69 -10.77 5.36
CA GLU A 102 -16.48 -11.33 5.98
C GLU A 102 -15.58 -12.01 4.95
N LYS A 103 -16.16 -12.82 4.05
CA LYS A 103 -15.42 -13.45 2.95
C LYS A 103 -14.82 -12.42 2.00
N PHE A 104 -15.54 -11.35 1.71
CA PHE A 104 -15.05 -10.25 0.89
C PHE A 104 -13.83 -9.58 1.53
N LEU A 105 -13.89 -9.29 2.83
CA LEU A 105 -12.77 -8.69 3.55
C LEU A 105 -11.55 -9.62 3.61
N VAL A 106 -11.79 -10.92 3.81
CA VAL A 106 -10.72 -11.93 3.78
C VAL A 106 -10.06 -11.99 2.40
N GLU A 107 -10.83 -11.94 1.33
CA GLU A 107 -10.30 -11.93 -0.04
C GLU A 107 -9.41 -10.71 -0.30
N LEU A 108 -9.87 -9.52 0.10
CA LEU A 108 -9.08 -8.29 0.01
C LEU A 108 -7.75 -8.42 0.74
N ASP A 109 -7.80 -8.91 1.98
CA ASP A 109 -6.62 -9.08 2.82
C ASP A 109 -5.64 -10.10 2.24
N GLN A 110 -6.15 -11.23 1.74
CA GLN A 110 -5.31 -12.26 1.10
C GLN A 110 -4.60 -11.72 -0.14
N ARG A 111 -5.28 -10.95 -0.98
CA ARG A 111 -4.70 -10.34 -2.17
C ARG A 111 -3.63 -9.31 -1.82
N MET A 112 -3.91 -8.47 -0.84
CA MET A 112 -2.94 -7.51 -0.32
C MET A 112 -1.70 -8.23 0.23
N TYR A 113 -1.90 -9.27 1.01
CA TYR A 113 -0.81 -10.03 1.62
C TYR A 113 0.05 -10.76 0.59
N ALA A 114 -0.55 -11.25 -0.49
CA ALA A 114 0.19 -11.85 -1.61
C ALA A 114 1.13 -10.83 -2.27
N GLU A 115 0.65 -9.60 -2.49
CA GLU A 115 1.47 -8.52 -3.03
C GLU A 115 2.58 -8.11 -2.05
N LYS A 116 2.27 -8.05 -0.76
CA LYS A 116 3.25 -7.76 0.28
C LYS A 116 4.36 -8.80 0.34
N ARG A 117 4.02 -10.08 0.22
CA ARG A 117 5.02 -11.15 0.15
C ARG A 117 5.90 -11.03 -1.10
N ALA A 118 5.30 -10.71 -2.24
CA ALA A 118 6.05 -10.47 -3.47
C ALA A 118 7.01 -9.28 -3.34
N PHE A 119 6.58 -8.21 -2.70
CA PHE A 119 7.42 -7.05 -2.39
C PHE A 119 8.63 -7.45 -1.53
N HIS A 120 8.41 -8.16 -0.44
CA HIS A 120 9.50 -8.62 0.43
C HIS A 120 10.44 -9.60 -0.27
N ALA A 121 9.91 -10.54 -1.06
CA ALA A 121 10.72 -11.49 -1.83
C ALA A 121 11.61 -10.77 -2.86
N ALA A 122 11.09 -9.76 -3.56
CA ALA A 122 11.88 -8.97 -4.50
C ALA A 122 12.97 -8.17 -3.79
N ARG A 123 12.67 -7.60 -2.63
CA ARG A 123 13.61 -6.87 -1.80
C ARG A 123 14.72 -7.78 -1.27
N ASP A 124 14.35 -8.95 -0.74
CA ASP A 124 15.30 -9.92 -0.20
C ASP A 124 16.13 -10.55 -1.32
N GLY A 125 15.55 -10.78 -2.49
CA GLY A 125 16.24 -11.26 -3.68
C GLY A 125 17.29 -10.29 -4.18
N HIS A 126 17.12 -9.00 -4.00
CA HIS A 126 18.12 -7.99 -4.30
C HIS A 126 19.20 -7.87 -3.21
N ALA A 127 18.91 -8.33 -2.00
CA ALA A 127 19.85 -8.33 -0.88
C ALA A 127 20.80 -9.53 -0.88
N VAL A 128 20.54 -10.54 -1.71
CA VAL A 128 21.26 -11.83 -1.70
C VAL A 128 22.41 -11.98 -2.72
N PRO A 129 22.72 -11.06 -3.65
CA PRO A 129 23.82 -11.30 -4.60
C PRO A 129 25.20 -11.42 -3.95
N GLU A 130 25.37 -10.94 -2.74
CA GLU A 130 26.66 -10.99 -2.07
C GLU A 130 26.94 -12.29 -1.30
N GLN A 131 25.97 -13.16 -1.18
CA GLN A 131 26.14 -14.45 -0.50
C GLN A 131 26.25 -15.62 -1.47
N GLY A 132 26.44 -15.34 -2.74
CA GLY A 132 26.72 -16.35 -3.76
C GLY A 132 28.07 -17.02 -3.64
N ASN A 133 28.82 -16.75 -2.62
CA ASN A 133 29.93 -17.59 -2.21
C ASN A 133 29.45 -18.68 -1.27
N ALA A 134 28.66 -19.56 -1.82
CA ALA A 134 28.61 -20.85 -1.23
C ALA A 134 30.05 -21.39 -1.18
N PRO A 135 30.53 -21.83 -0.06
CA PRO A 135 31.84 -22.44 -0.02
C PRO A 135 31.80 -23.61 -1.00
N SER A 136 32.61 -23.52 -2.00
CA SER A 136 32.90 -24.68 -2.81
C SER A 136 33.42 -25.74 -1.85
N ILE A 137 32.72 -26.77 -1.83
CA ILE A 137 33.16 -27.96 -1.14
C ILE A 137 34.34 -28.54 -1.91
#